data_836a1344ec0bc43412c50828e9f15a49
#
_entry.id   836a1344ec0bc43412c50828e9f15a49
#
_cell.length_a   1.000
_cell.length_b   1.000
_cell.length_c   1.000
_cell.angle_alpha   90.00
_cell.angle_beta   90.00
_cell.angle_gamma   90.00
#
_symmetry.space_group_name_H-M   'P 1'
#
loop_
_entity.id
_entity.type
_entity.pdbx_description
1 polymer ?
#
loop_
_entity_poly.entity_id
_entity_poly.type
_entity_poly.pdbx_seq_one_letter_code
_entity_poly.pdbx_strand_id
1 'polypeptide(L)'
;CSDNIDLTLHRLEQRGLLHCELEINGWDAPLHALCVHLNLRSRDRRRQLTLLADYIREKIPPHDPLLLAGDFNDWRREATHVLKQELGLHEAFETLHGAPARSFPARMPLLQLDRIYLRGFSVEVAEVLADTPWVGLSDHAPLFTVLHRRKAG
;
A
#
# COMPACT_ATOMS: atom_id res chain seq x y z
N CYS A 1 -12.94 -7.07 -11.84
CA CYS A 1 -11.81 -7.32 -12.78
C CYS A 1 -10.50 -7.38 -11.98
N SER A 2 -9.49 -8.11 -12.47
CA SER A 2 -8.16 -8.15 -11.84
C SER A 2 -7.08 -8.18 -12.92
N ASP A 3 -6.03 -7.38 -12.73
CA ASP A 3 -4.87 -7.29 -13.61
C ASP A 3 -3.59 -7.55 -12.79
N ASN A 4 -2.68 -8.32 -13.35
CA ASN A 4 -1.36 -8.53 -12.78
C ASN A 4 -0.31 -7.86 -13.67
N ILE A 5 0.33 -6.83 -13.14
CA ILE A 5 1.30 -6.01 -13.85
C ILE A 5 2.70 -6.39 -13.40
N ASP A 6 3.56 -6.75 -14.35
CA ASP A 6 4.96 -7.08 -14.08
C ASP A 6 5.77 -5.79 -13.83
N LEU A 7 6.33 -5.67 -12.63
CA LEU A 7 7.25 -4.60 -12.22
C LEU A 7 8.70 -5.10 -12.16
N THR A 8 8.98 -6.27 -12.72
CA THR A 8 10.29 -6.92 -12.67
C THR A 8 11.32 -6.12 -13.48
N LEU A 9 12.39 -5.69 -12.82
CA LEU A 9 13.52 -4.99 -13.46
C LEU A 9 14.74 -5.91 -13.68
N HIS A 10 14.79 -7.04 -12.98
CA HIS A 10 15.88 -8.00 -13.05
C HIS A 10 15.37 -9.45 -13.04
N ARG A 11 16.03 -10.34 -13.82
CA ARG A 11 15.60 -11.74 -13.98
C ARG A 11 15.63 -12.60 -12.71
N LEU A 12 16.30 -12.14 -11.65
CA LEU A 12 16.46 -12.91 -10.41
C LEU A 12 15.34 -12.69 -9.38
N GLU A 13 14.58 -11.62 -9.50
CA GLU A 13 13.50 -11.30 -8.56
C GLU A 13 12.28 -10.82 -9.35
N GLN A 14 11.22 -11.61 -9.33
CA GLN A 14 9.93 -11.20 -9.89
C GLN A 14 9.26 -10.23 -8.92
N ARG A 15 8.83 -9.10 -9.43
CA ARG A 15 8.09 -8.06 -8.70
C ARG A 15 6.85 -7.68 -9.49
N GLY A 16 5.76 -7.48 -8.79
CA GLY A 16 4.48 -7.21 -9.45
C GLY A 16 3.61 -6.25 -8.69
N LEU A 17 2.62 -5.77 -9.41
CA LEU A 17 1.46 -5.05 -8.92
C LEU A 17 0.23 -5.88 -9.28
N LEU A 18 -0.52 -6.30 -8.27
CA LEU A 18 -1.85 -6.85 -8.46
C LEU A 18 -2.85 -5.70 -8.29
N HIS A 19 -3.71 -5.50 -9.28
CA HIS A 19 -4.82 -4.55 -9.22
C HIS A 19 -6.14 -5.30 -9.31
N CYS A 20 -7.00 -5.10 -8.33
CA CYS A 20 -8.36 -5.61 -8.30
C CYS A 20 -9.35 -4.45 -8.30
N GLU A 21 -10.29 -4.46 -9.22
CA GLU A 21 -11.42 -3.55 -9.26
C GLU A 21 -12.64 -4.24 -8.67
N LEU A 22 -13.18 -3.69 -7.58
CA LEU A 22 -14.24 -4.29 -6.78
C LEU A 22 -15.48 -3.40 -6.81
N GLU A 23 -16.56 -3.91 -7.37
CA GLU A 23 -17.88 -3.28 -7.26
C GLU A 23 -18.46 -3.54 -5.87
N ILE A 24 -18.84 -2.48 -5.16
CA ILE A 24 -19.42 -2.56 -3.82
C ILE A 24 -20.83 -2.00 -3.87
N ASN A 25 -21.80 -2.78 -3.40
CA ASN A 25 -23.20 -2.38 -3.39
C ASN A 25 -23.40 -1.05 -2.65
N GLY A 26 -24.04 -0.10 -3.33
CA GLY A 26 -24.32 1.22 -2.77
C GLY A 26 -23.20 2.24 -2.92
N TRP A 27 -22.11 1.88 -3.62
CA TRP A 27 -21.06 2.82 -3.99
C TRP A 27 -21.28 3.33 -5.42
N ASP A 28 -20.92 4.58 -5.64
CA ASP A 28 -21.02 5.29 -6.93
C ASP A 28 -19.81 5.03 -7.86
N ALA A 29 -18.74 4.46 -7.31
CA ALA A 29 -17.54 4.09 -8.04
C ALA A 29 -16.95 2.79 -7.46
N PRO A 30 -16.22 2.00 -8.27
CA PRO A 30 -15.56 0.80 -7.78
C PRO A 30 -14.42 1.13 -6.79
N LEU A 31 -14.12 0.19 -5.91
CA LEU A 31 -12.91 0.24 -5.11
C LEU A 31 -11.74 -0.34 -5.91
N HIS A 32 -10.71 0.45 -6.11
CA HIS A 32 -9.43 -0.01 -6.65
C HIS A 32 -8.53 -0.50 -5.51
N ALA A 33 -8.29 -1.79 -5.45
CA ALA A 33 -7.41 -2.42 -4.48
C ALA A 33 -6.13 -2.89 -5.17
N LEU A 34 -4.99 -2.33 -4.74
CA LEU A 34 -3.69 -2.62 -5.30
C LEU A 34 -2.79 -3.26 -4.25
N CYS A 35 -2.08 -4.32 -4.64
CA CYS A 35 -1.07 -4.97 -3.81
C CYS A 35 0.28 -4.95 -4.52
N VAL A 36 1.33 -4.51 -3.81
CA VAL A 36 2.69 -4.38 -4.36
C VAL A 36 3.72 -5.08 -3.48
N HIS A 37 4.79 -5.55 -4.15
CA HIS A 37 6.02 -5.93 -3.47
C HIS A 37 7.19 -5.32 -4.25
N LEU A 38 7.78 -4.24 -3.70
CA LEU A 38 8.82 -3.48 -4.36
C LEU A 38 10.22 -4.02 -4.05
N ASN A 39 11.22 -3.59 -4.83
CA ASN A 39 12.59 -4.05 -4.72
C ASN A 39 13.31 -3.43 -3.49
N LEU A 40 14.23 -4.20 -2.91
CA LEU A 40 15.11 -3.73 -1.82
C LEU A 40 16.08 -2.63 -2.26
N ARG A 41 16.56 -2.68 -3.51
CA ARG A 41 17.50 -1.70 -4.05
C ARG A 41 16.79 -0.36 -4.30
N SER A 42 17.25 0.70 -3.69
CA SER A 42 16.67 2.05 -3.78
C SER A 42 16.50 2.56 -5.22
N ARG A 43 17.49 2.30 -6.11
CA ARG A 43 17.41 2.70 -7.52
C ARG A 43 16.26 2.01 -8.25
N ASP A 44 16.10 0.71 -8.04
CA ASP A 44 15.07 -0.09 -8.71
C ASP A 44 13.70 0.24 -8.13
N ARG A 45 13.60 0.39 -6.80
CA ARG A 45 12.40 0.81 -6.12
C ARG A 45 11.88 2.17 -6.61
N ARG A 46 12.76 3.16 -6.82
CA ARG A 46 12.35 4.46 -7.39
C ARG A 46 11.75 4.31 -8.79
N ARG A 47 12.35 3.48 -9.65
CA ARG A 47 11.78 3.18 -10.98
C ARG A 47 10.43 2.50 -10.88
N GLN A 48 10.29 1.53 -9.98
CA GLN A 48 9.01 0.85 -9.73
C GLN A 48 7.94 1.80 -9.19
N LEU A 49 8.32 2.74 -8.31
CA LEU A 49 7.40 3.79 -7.81
C LEU A 49 6.93 4.72 -8.93
N THR A 50 7.81 5.10 -9.86
CA THR A 50 7.41 5.88 -11.04
C THR A 50 6.41 5.10 -11.90
N LEU A 51 6.70 3.84 -12.23
CA LEU A 51 5.79 2.98 -12.99
C LEU A 51 4.44 2.80 -12.30
N LEU A 52 4.45 2.60 -10.98
CA LEU A 52 3.24 2.49 -10.17
C LEU A 52 2.42 3.79 -10.20
N ALA A 53 3.07 4.94 -10.06
CA ALA A 53 2.40 6.23 -10.09
C ALA A 53 1.79 6.52 -11.47
N ASP A 54 2.51 6.23 -12.54
CA ASP A 54 2.03 6.37 -13.91
C ASP A 54 0.84 5.44 -14.18
N TYR A 55 0.93 4.18 -13.75
CA TYR A 55 -0.17 3.22 -13.85
C TYR A 55 -1.43 3.73 -13.14
N ILE A 56 -1.30 4.21 -11.89
CA ILE A 56 -2.44 4.73 -11.13
C ILE A 56 -3.07 5.94 -11.84
N ARG A 57 -2.27 6.87 -12.36
CA ARG A 57 -2.80 8.03 -13.09
C ARG A 57 -3.52 7.66 -14.38
N GLU A 58 -3.01 6.64 -15.09
CA GLU A 58 -3.58 6.21 -16.37
C GLU A 58 -4.85 5.39 -16.21
N LYS A 59 -4.89 4.51 -15.21
CA LYS A 59 -5.94 3.47 -15.07
C LYS A 59 -7.01 3.79 -14.05
N ILE A 60 -6.74 4.66 -13.09
CA ILE A 60 -7.66 4.88 -11.97
C ILE A 60 -8.12 6.34 -11.95
N PRO A 61 -9.43 6.59 -12.10
CA PRO A 61 -9.98 7.95 -12.01
C PRO A 61 -9.58 8.64 -10.70
N PRO A 62 -9.27 9.96 -10.72
CA PRO A 62 -8.72 10.66 -9.57
C PRO A 62 -9.66 10.73 -8.36
N HIS A 63 -10.96 10.53 -8.57
CA HIS A 63 -11.98 10.58 -7.50
C HIS A 63 -12.38 9.19 -6.99
N ASP A 64 -11.96 8.12 -7.66
CA ASP A 64 -12.30 6.77 -7.24
C ASP A 64 -11.57 6.38 -5.95
N PRO A 65 -12.22 5.60 -5.08
CA PRO A 65 -11.61 5.08 -3.87
C PRO A 65 -10.48 4.13 -4.21
N LEU A 66 -9.34 4.32 -3.56
CA LEU A 66 -8.14 3.51 -3.81
C LEU A 66 -7.51 3.06 -2.50
N LEU A 67 -7.16 1.79 -2.46
CA LEU A 67 -6.35 1.14 -1.43
C LEU A 67 -5.10 0.57 -2.08
N LEU A 68 -3.92 0.97 -1.63
CA LEU A 68 -2.65 0.46 -2.11
C LEU A 68 -1.87 -0.07 -0.90
N ALA A 69 -1.65 -1.37 -0.84
CA ALA A 69 -0.98 -2.03 0.28
C ALA A 69 0.14 -2.96 -0.18
N GLY A 70 1.06 -3.27 0.73
CA GLY A 70 2.11 -4.25 0.50
C GLY A 70 3.46 -3.90 1.10
N ASP A 71 4.47 -4.67 0.70
CA ASP A 71 5.87 -4.45 1.07
C ASP A 71 6.52 -3.47 0.09
N PHE A 72 6.74 -2.25 0.59
CA PHE A 72 7.40 -1.19 -0.18
C PHE A 72 8.92 -1.24 -0.05
N ASN A 73 9.46 -2.02 0.89
CA ASN A 73 10.90 -2.05 1.19
C ASN A 73 11.50 -0.66 1.40
N ASP A 74 10.68 0.29 1.86
CA ASP A 74 11.01 1.73 1.88
C ASP A 74 11.15 2.28 3.30
N TRP A 75 12.24 1.95 3.96
CA TRP A 75 12.57 2.50 5.28
C TRP A 75 12.97 3.99 5.25
N ARG A 76 13.19 4.58 4.06
CA ARG A 76 13.56 6.00 3.86
C ARG A 76 12.38 6.91 3.52
N ARG A 77 11.17 6.36 3.41
CA ARG A 77 9.93 7.09 3.08
C ARG A 77 9.92 7.77 1.70
N GLU A 78 10.70 7.26 0.74
CA GLU A 78 10.72 7.78 -0.64
C GLU A 78 9.35 7.59 -1.31
N ALA A 79 8.69 6.45 -1.06
CA ALA A 79 7.36 6.14 -1.57
C ALA A 79 6.29 7.12 -1.07
N THR A 80 6.31 7.44 0.23
CA THR A 80 5.33 8.36 0.83
C THR A 80 5.34 9.72 0.15
N HIS A 81 6.53 10.24 -0.17
CA HIS A 81 6.64 11.53 -0.85
C HIS A 81 5.97 11.50 -2.23
N VAL A 82 6.30 10.52 -3.08
CA VAL A 82 5.72 10.38 -4.42
C VAL A 82 4.21 10.17 -4.35
N LEU A 83 3.75 9.19 -3.57
CA LEU A 83 2.34 8.81 -3.52
C LEU A 83 1.46 9.90 -2.91
N LYS A 84 1.94 10.63 -1.91
CA LYS A 84 1.21 11.74 -1.28
C LYS A 84 1.16 12.98 -2.16
N GLN A 85 2.31 13.41 -2.70
CA GLN A 85 2.43 14.66 -3.46
C GLN A 85 1.79 14.54 -4.85
N GLU A 86 1.97 13.41 -5.52
CA GLU A 86 1.58 13.26 -6.91
C GLU A 86 0.19 12.62 -7.08
N LEU A 87 -0.25 11.78 -6.14
CA LEU A 87 -1.49 11.00 -6.25
C LEU A 87 -2.52 11.32 -5.16
N GLY A 88 -2.18 12.21 -4.21
CA GLY A 88 -3.06 12.56 -3.10
C GLY A 88 -3.36 11.40 -2.15
N LEU A 89 -2.49 10.36 -2.12
CA LEU A 89 -2.66 9.25 -1.20
C LEU A 89 -2.10 9.61 0.18
N HIS A 90 -2.75 9.11 1.23
CA HIS A 90 -2.26 9.23 2.60
C HIS A 90 -2.03 7.85 3.20
N GLU A 91 -1.00 7.73 4.04
CA GLU A 91 -0.64 6.48 4.69
C GLU A 91 -1.46 6.30 5.97
N ALA A 92 -2.04 5.12 6.18
CA ALA A 92 -3.02 4.85 7.22
C ALA A 92 -2.45 5.05 8.64
N PHE A 93 -1.30 4.47 8.95
CA PHE A 93 -0.67 4.56 10.26
C PHE A 93 -0.11 5.96 10.52
N GLU A 94 0.47 6.60 9.52
CA GLU A 94 0.93 7.99 9.64
C GLU A 94 -0.24 8.94 9.92
N THR A 95 -1.40 8.69 9.31
CA THR A 95 -2.62 9.48 9.54
C THR A 95 -3.13 9.35 10.97
N LEU A 96 -3.14 8.13 11.54
CA LEU A 96 -3.71 7.87 12.87
C LEU A 96 -2.69 8.04 14.00
N HIS A 97 -1.43 7.66 13.77
CA HIS A 97 -0.39 7.57 14.81
C HIS A 97 0.79 8.54 14.59
N GLY A 98 0.80 9.29 13.47
CA GLY A 98 1.88 10.22 13.14
C GLY A 98 3.15 9.58 12.57
N ALA A 99 3.19 8.25 12.44
CA ALA A 99 4.33 7.52 11.89
C ALA A 99 3.87 6.22 11.24
N PRO A 100 4.57 5.74 10.18
CA PRO A 100 4.30 4.44 9.58
C PRO A 100 4.52 3.28 10.54
N ALA A 101 3.82 2.16 10.28
CA ALA A 101 3.95 0.94 11.06
C ALA A 101 5.36 0.35 11.00
N ARG A 102 5.79 -0.25 12.10
CA ARG A 102 6.94 -1.15 12.12
C ARG A 102 6.42 -2.58 11.98
N SER A 103 6.86 -3.28 10.94
CA SER A 103 6.33 -4.60 10.59
C SER A 103 7.38 -5.71 10.54
N PHE A 104 8.67 -5.36 10.43
CA PHE A 104 9.76 -6.33 10.27
C PHE A 104 10.88 -6.15 11.29
N PRO A 105 11.48 -7.22 11.80
CA PRO A 105 10.97 -8.60 11.77
C PRO A 105 9.76 -8.79 12.70
N ALA A 106 8.84 -9.73 12.39
CA ALA A 106 7.57 -9.89 13.10
C ALA A 106 7.69 -10.04 14.61
N ARG A 107 8.73 -10.75 15.10
CA ARG A 107 8.97 -10.99 16.53
C ARG A 107 9.46 -9.77 17.31
N MET A 108 10.05 -8.79 16.62
CA MET A 108 10.55 -7.54 17.19
C MET A 108 10.52 -6.45 16.11
N PRO A 109 9.35 -5.88 15.83
CA PRO A 109 9.16 -4.95 14.72
C PRO A 109 9.98 -3.66 14.88
N LEU A 110 10.98 -3.50 14.02
CA LEU A 110 11.91 -2.36 14.01
C LEU A 110 11.83 -1.55 12.72
N LEU A 111 11.67 -2.24 11.56
CA LEU A 111 11.69 -1.62 10.25
C LEU A 111 10.26 -1.37 9.73
N GLN A 112 10.11 -0.25 9.06
CA GLN A 112 8.87 0.23 8.46
C GLN A 112 8.86 -0.13 6.98
N LEU A 113 8.62 -1.40 6.63
CA LEU A 113 8.68 -1.89 5.25
C LEU A 113 7.30 -1.92 4.58
N ASP A 114 6.28 -2.33 5.33
CA ASP A 114 4.92 -2.47 4.84
C ASP A 114 4.13 -1.18 5.04
N ARG A 115 3.23 -0.88 4.09
CA ARG A 115 2.41 0.34 4.07
C ARG A 115 0.99 0.05 3.61
N ILE A 116 0.07 0.92 4.03
CA ILE A 116 -1.30 0.99 3.55
C ILE A 116 -1.60 2.43 3.17
N TYR A 117 -1.63 2.72 1.88
CA TYR A 117 -1.99 4.03 1.33
C TYR A 117 -3.44 4.06 0.88
N LEU A 118 -4.10 5.19 1.06
CA LEU A 118 -5.54 5.34 0.92
C LEU A 118 -5.90 6.62 0.16
N ARG A 119 -6.96 6.55 -0.64
CA ARG A 119 -7.71 7.69 -1.17
C ARG A 119 -9.20 7.43 -1.06
N GLY A 120 -9.97 8.41 -0.57
CA GLY A 120 -11.40 8.28 -0.39
C GLY A 120 -11.84 7.59 0.90
N PHE A 121 -10.95 7.46 1.89
CA PHE A 121 -11.23 6.83 3.19
C PHE A 121 -10.80 7.70 4.35
N SER A 122 -11.43 7.48 5.51
CA SER A 122 -10.90 7.82 6.83
C SER A 122 -10.49 6.54 7.56
N VAL A 123 -9.48 6.64 8.40
CA VAL A 123 -8.95 5.52 9.19
C VAL A 123 -9.59 5.57 10.56
N GLU A 124 -10.24 4.50 10.98
CA GLU A 124 -10.76 4.32 12.34
C GLU A 124 -9.77 3.56 13.20
N VAL A 125 -9.21 2.45 12.67
CA VAL A 125 -8.25 1.60 13.36
C VAL A 125 -7.05 1.35 12.45
N ALA A 126 -5.85 1.37 13.03
CA ALA A 126 -4.62 0.92 12.38
C ALA A 126 -3.75 0.21 13.41
N GLU A 127 -3.54 -1.09 13.25
CA GLU A 127 -2.85 -1.95 14.22
C GLU A 127 -1.82 -2.86 13.54
N VAL A 128 -0.71 -3.11 14.25
CA VAL A 128 0.28 -4.12 13.88
C VAL A 128 -0.01 -5.38 14.69
N LEU A 129 -0.31 -6.48 14.03
CA LEU A 129 -0.65 -7.75 14.68
C LEU A 129 0.66 -8.52 14.98
N ALA A 130 1.34 -8.13 16.06
CA ALA A 130 2.64 -8.70 16.46
C ALA A 130 2.54 -9.82 17.51
N ASP A 131 1.32 -10.24 17.91
CA ASP A 131 1.07 -11.27 18.89
C ASP A 131 0.75 -12.63 18.25
N THR A 132 0.58 -13.66 19.10
CA THR A 132 0.09 -14.98 18.67
C THR A 132 -1.38 -14.88 18.21
N PRO A 133 -1.76 -15.52 17.08
CA PRO A 133 -0.97 -16.48 16.30
C PRO A 133 -0.09 -15.85 15.21
N TRP A 134 -0.18 -14.54 14.97
CA TRP A 134 0.35 -13.85 13.81
C TRP A 134 1.88 -13.88 13.71
N VAL A 135 2.57 -13.73 14.85
CA VAL A 135 4.04 -13.67 14.93
C VAL A 135 4.76 -14.91 14.40
N GLY A 136 4.05 -16.03 14.29
CA GLY A 136 4.59 -17.32 13.81
C GLY A 136 4.27 -17.62 12.34
N LEU A 137 3.45 -16.80 11.66
CA LEU A 137 2.96 -17.09 10.32
C LEU A 137 3.85 -16.50 9.21
N SER A 138 4.59 -15.42 9.51
CA SER A 138 5.45 -14.72 8.56
C SER A 138 6.59 -14.04 9.32
N ASP A 139 7.64 -13.66 8.61
CA ASP A 139 8.71 -12.79 9.12
C ASP A 139 8.30 -11.31 9.13
N HIS A 140 7.17 -10.94 8.50
CA HIS A 140 6.51 -9.66 8.63
C HIS A 140 5.27 -9.76 9.52
N ALA A 141 5.09 -8.79 10.43
CA ALA A 141 3.87 -8.66 11.20
C ALA A 141 2.75 -8.10 10.30
N PRO A 142 1.55 -8.70 10.29
CA PRO A 142 0.44 -8.18 9.51
C PRO A 142 0.02 -6.78 9.98
N LEU A 143 -0.35 -5.93 9.01
CA LEU A 143 -0.99 -4.65 9.27
C LEU A 143 -2.50 -4.79 9.09
N PHE A 144 -3.25 -4.28 10.05
CA PHE A 144 -4.71 -4.29 10.05
C PHE A 144 -5.25 -2.86 10.11
N THR A 145 -6.28 -2.57 9.31
CA THR A 145 -6.98 -1.27 9.34
C THR A 145 -8.49 -1.45 9.25
N VAL A 146 -9.22 -0.59 9.95
CA VAL A 146 -10.66 -0.37 9.76
C VAL A 146 -10.83 1.00 9.10
N LEU A 147 -11.54 1.00 7.98
CA LEU A 147 -11.67 2.16 7.10
C LEU A 147 -13.15 2.52 6.89
N HIS A 148 -13.44 3.82 6.86
CA HIS A 148 -14.74 4.33 6.46
C HIS A 148 -14.64 5.07 5.12
N ARG A 149 -15.53 4.72 4.18
CA ARG A 149 -15.67 5.41 2.91
C ARG A 149 -16.06 6.88 3.14
N ARG A 150 -15.27 7.80 2.62
CA ARG A 150 -15.66 9.21 2.54
C ARG A 150 -16.55 9.39 1.31
N LYS A 151 -17.76 9.89 1.48
CA LYS A 151 -18.58 10.31 0.33
C LYS A 151 -17.86 11.49 -0.36
N ALA A 152 -17.84 11.48 -1.68
CA ALA A 152 -17.47 12.66 -2.44
C ALA A 152 -18.45 13.77 -2.08
N GLY A 153 -17.95 14.90 -1.57
CA GLY A 153 -18.76 16.06 -1.26
C GLY A 153 -19.16 16.79 -2.52
#